data_f9762d44251da092158f67d03a7fb1e4
#
_entry.id   f9762d44251da092158f67d03a7fb1e4
#
_cell.length_a   1.000
_cell.length_b   1.000
_cell.length_c   1.000
_cell.angle_alpha   90.00
_cell.angle_beta   90.00
_cell.angle_gamma   90.00
#
_symmetry.space_group_name_H-M   'P 1'
#
loop_
_entity.id
_entity.type
_entity.pdbx_description
1 polymer ?
#
loop_
_entity_poly.entity_id
_entity_poly.type
_entity_poly.pdbx_seq_one_letter_code
_entity_poly.pdbx_strand_id
1 'polypeptide(L)'
;GFLIDYLTPEEYFYFIGKMYGLKKEEVDDRLVPFERFMNGEVIGQKKFIRNFSAGNKQKIGIISAMLHHPQLLILDEPFNFLDPSSQSIIKQLLQKYNEEHGATVIISSHNLNHTVDVCPRIALLEHGVIIRDIENENNSAEKELEAYFNVSVEEKVETENDTDEETPEEEQA
;
A
#
# COMPACT_ATOMS: atom_id res chain seq x y z
N GLY A 1 -9.47 3.02 -2.15
CA GLY A 1 -10.40 2.50 -3.14
C GLY A 1 -11.85 2.57 -2.65
N PHE A 2 -12.79 2.85 -3.54
CA PHE A 2 -14.22 2.84 -3.19
C PHE A 2 -14.71 1.39 -3.15
N LEU A 3 -15.08 0.91 -1.95
CA LEU A 3 -15.80 -0.34 -1.78
C LEU A 3 -17.32 -0.06 -1.78
N ILE A 4 -18.10 -1.00 -2.31
CA ILE A 4 -19.57 -0.90 -2.22
C ILE A 4 -20.00 -1.49 -0.88
N ASP A 5 -20.24 -0.63 0.08
CA ASP A 5 -20.46 -0.94 1.50
C ASP A 5 -21.62 -1.91 1.79
N TYR A 6 -22.62 -1.95 0.93
CA TYR A 6 -23.85 -2.74 1.10
C TYR A 6 -23.86 -4.07 0.32
N LEU A 7 -22.72 -4.48 -0.24
CA LEU A 7 -22.50 -5.81 -0.80
C LEU A 7 -21.75 -6.69 0.19
N THR A 8 -21.90 -8.01 0.08
CA THR A 8 -20.96 -8.96 0.66
C THR A 8 -19.67 -8.98 -0.18
N PRO A 9 -18.53 -9.46 0.33
CA PRO A 9 -17.30 -9.59 -0.46
C PRO A 9 -17.49 -10.38 -1.75
N GLU A 10 -18.23 -11.50 -1.70
CA GLU A 10 -18.52 -12.34 -2.85
C GLU A 10 -19.32 -11.57 -3.92
N GLU A 11 -20.41 -10.90 -3.50
CA GLU A 11 -21.21 -10.08 -4.41
C GLU A 11 -20.36 -8.98 -5.05
N TYR A 12 -19.46 -8.37 -4.29
CA TYR A 12 -18.58 -7.32 -4.78
C TYR A 12 -17.55 -7.85 -5.78
N PHE A 13 -16.91 -8.99 -5.50
CA PHE A 13 -15.97 -9.60 -6.45
C PHE A 13 -16.65 -10.04 -7.74
N TYR A 14 -17.86 -10.63 -7.67
CA TYR A 14 -18.63 -10.96 -8.86
C TYR A 14 -19.08 -9.73 -9.64
N PHE A 15 -19.44 -8.66 -8.94
CA PHE A 15 -19.78 -7.39 -9.58
C PHE A 15 -18.58 -6.82 -10.35
N ILE A 16 -17.40 -6.75 -9.72
CA ILE A 16 -16.15 -6.32 -10.38
C ILE A 16 -15.83 -7.24 -11.57
N GLY A 17 -15.83 -8.55 -11.37
CA GLY A 17 -15.56 -9.51 -12.44
C GLY A 17 -16.49 -9.31 -13.64
N LYS A 18 -17.78 -9.13 -13.40
CA LYS A 18 -18.76 -8.88 -14.44
C LYS A 18 -18.50 -7.58 -15.23
N MET A 19 -18.03 -6.51 -14.56
CA MET A 19 -17.67 -5.26 -15.24
C MET A 19 -16.51 -5.44 -16.22
N TYR A 20 -15.61 -6.40 -15.95
CA TYR A 20 -14.49 -6.77 -16.82
C TYR A 20 -14.78 -7.99 -17.72
N GLY A 21 -16.05 -8.43 -17.82
CA GLY A 21 -16.47 -9.49 -18.71
C GLY A 21 -16.14 -10.90 -18.22
N LEU A 22 -15.76 -11.07 -16.96
CA LEU A 22 -15.46 -12.37 -16.36
C LEU A 22 -16.76 -13.11 -15.99
N LYS A 23 -16.77 -14.41 -16.19
CA LYS A 23 -17.81 -15.30 -15.67
C LYS A 23 -17.58 -15.59 -14.19
N LYS A 24 -18.61 -16.10 -13.52
CA LYS A 24 -18.53 -16.40 -12.09
C LYS A 24 -17.41 -17.41 -11.77
N GLU A 25 -17.33 -18.46 -12.56
CA GLU A 25 -16.32 -19.52 -12.42
C GLU A 25 -14.89 -18.95 -12.56
N GLU A 26 -14.69 -18.00 -13.49
CA GLU A 26 -13.40 -17.34 -13.67
C GLU A 26 -13.04 -16.43 -12.48
N VAL A 27 -14.04 -15.79 -11.85
CA VAL A 27 -13.82 -15.02 -10.62
C VAL A 27 -13.43 -15.95 -9.49
N ASP A 28 -14.14 -17.08 -9.32
CA ASP A 28 -13.84 -18.07 -8.29
C ASP A 28 -12.40 -18.60 -8.45
N ASP A 29 -11.99 -18.96 -9.66
CA ASP A 29 -10.61 -19.43 -9.96
C ASP A 29 -9.56 -18.36 -9.65
N ARG A 30 -9.85 -17.08 -9.96
CA ARG A 30 -8.94 -15.97 -9.69
C ARG A 30 -8.86 -15.58 -8.22
N LEU A 31 -9.80 -15.99 -7.40
CA LEU A 31 -9.76 -15.78 -5.94
C LEU A 31 -8.91 -16.82 -5.22
N VAL A 32 -8.65 -17.98 -5.81
CA VAL A 32 -7.85 -19.07 -5.19
C VAL A 32 -6.47 -18.60 -4.71
N PRO A 33 -5.66 -17.85 -5.46
CA PRO A 33 -4.35 -17.37 -4.99
C PRO A 33 -4.42 -16.49 -3.73
N PHE A 34 -5.59 -15.90 -3.45
CA PHE A 34 -5.80 -15.00 -2.31
C PHE A 34 -6.34 -15.70 -1.05
N GLU A 35 -6.63 -17.01 -1.09
CA GLU A 35 -7.20 -17.73 0.05
C GLU A 35 -6.37 -17.53 1.33
N ARG A 36 -5.05 -17.68 1.23
CA ARG A 36 -4.14 -17.47 2.36
C ARG A 36 -4.16 -16.02 2.86
N PHE A 37 -4.27 -15.05 1.97
CA PHE A 37 -4.36 -13.63 2.32
C PHE A 37 -5.70 -13.29 2.98
N MET A 38 -6.78 -13.89 2.52
CA MET A 38 -8.11 -13.74 3.12
C MET A 38 -8.23 -14.44 4.50
N ASN A 39 -7.44 -15.47 4.74
CA ASN A 39 -7.35 -16.21 6.01
C ASN A 39 -8.72 -16.66 6.57
N GLY A 40 -9.69 -17.00 5.70
CA GLY A 40 -11.04 -17.37 6.10
C GLY A 40 -11.88 -16.23 6.72
N GLU A 41 -11.37 -15.00 6.74
CA GLU A 41 -12.02 -13.85 7.37
C GLU A 41 -12.83 -12.98 6.41
N VAL A 42 -12.75 -13.23 5.10
CA VAL A 42 -13.37 -12.41 4.04
C VAL A 42 -14.54 -13.18 3.41
N ILE A 43 -14.26 -14.30 2.77
CA ILE A 43 -15.26 -15.13 2.09
C ILE A 43 -16.06 -15.95 3.10
N GLY A 44 -17.35 -16.15 2.84
CA GLY A 44 -18.26 -16.99 3.66
C GLY A 44 -18.80 -16.30 4.92
N GLN A 45 -18.45 -15.04 5.19
CA GLN A 45 -18.82 -14.34 6.43
C GLN A 45 -20.28 -13.85 6.48
N LYS A 46 -20.99 -13.87 5.35
CA LYS A 46 -22.43 -13.49 5.24
C LYS A 46 -22.78 -12.14 5.86
N LYS A 47 -21.85 -11.18 5.77
CA LYS A 47 -22.04 -9.81 6.25
C LYS A 47 -21.61 -8.79 5.18
N PHE A 48 -22.15 -7.58 5.24
CA PHE A 48 -21.81 -6.51 4.33
C PHE A 48 -20.39 -5.98 4.56
N ILE A 49 -19.74 -5.48 3.51
CA ILE A 49 -18.37 -4.94 3.53
C ILE A 49 -18.23 -3.87 4.61
N ARG A 50 -19.22 -3.02 4.82
CA ARG A 50 -19.18 -1.98 5.87
C ARG A 50 -18.93 -2.52 7.28
N ASN A 51 -19.28 -3.78 7.54
CA ASN A 51 -19.19 -4.43 8.84
C ASN A 51 -17.85 -5.18 9.07
N PHE A 52 -16.94 -5.11 8.10
CA PHE A 52 -15.59 -5.68 8.24
C PHE A 52 -14.64 -4.70 8.93
N SER A 53 -13.57 -5.24 9.54
CA SER A 53 -12.44 -4.46 10.05
C SER A 53 -11.76 -3.68 8.93
N ALA A 54 -11.00 -2.64 9.28
CA ALA A 54 -10.20 -1.87 8.31
C ALA A 54 -9.24 -2.78 7.53
N GLY A 55 -8.57 -3.73 8.19
CA GLY A 55 -7.66 -4.69 7.55
C GLY A 55 -8.37 -5.59 6.54
N ASN A 56 -9.55 -6.12 6.88
CA ASN A 56 -10.30 -6.94 5.93
C ASN A 56 -10.89 -6.12 4.77
N LYS A 57 -11.28 -4.88 4.98
CA LYS A 57 -11.64 -3.95 3.91
C LYS A 57 -10.46 -3.68 2.98
N GLN A 58 -9.25 -3.51 3.55
CA GLN A 58 -8.02 -3.37 2.78
C GLN A 58 -7.74 -4.60 1.91
N LYS A 59 -7.87 -5.82 2.48
CA LYS A 59 -7.76 -7.08 1.74
C LYS A 59 -8.74 -7.13 0.57
N ILE A 60 -10.01 -6.81 0.79
CA ILE A 60 -11.05 -6.79 -0.26
C ILE A 60 -10.68 -5.79 -1.36
N GLY A 61 -10.23 -4.59 -1.00
CA GLY A 61 -9.82 -3.56 -1.96
C GLY A 61 -8.66 -4.00 -2.84
N ILE A 62 -7.62 -4.57 -2.25
CA ILE A 62 -6.43 -5.05 -2.98
C ILE A 62 -6.82 -6.19 -3.94
N ILE A 63 -7.56 -7.19 -3.44
CA ILE A 63 -8.00 -8.33 -4.26
C ILE A 63 -8.83 -7.84 -5.45
N SER A 64 -9.78 -6.93 -5.22
CA SER A 64 -10.63 -6.39 -6.29
C SER A 64 -9.85 -5.66 -7.38
N ALA A 65 -8.78 -4.95 -6.99
CA ALA A 65 -7.89 -4.27 -7.93
C ALA A 65 -7.06 -5.24 -8.78
N MET A 66 -6.71 -6.41 -8.24
CA MET A 66 -5.92 -7.44 -8.93
C MET A 66 -6.77 -8.43 -9.74
N LEU A 67 -8.06 -8.56 -9.41
CA LEU A 67 -8.95 -9.62 -9.90
C LEU A 67 -9.06 -9.70 -11.43
N HIS A 68 -9.04 -8.56 -12.12
CA HIS A 68 -9.17 -8.49 -13.59
C HIS A 68 -7.83 -8.52 -14.34
N HIS A 69 -6.73 -8.75 -13.63
CA HIS A 69 -5.36 -8.82 -14.13
C HIS A 69 -4.95 -7.55 -14.91
N PRO A 70 -4.95 -6.35 -14.28
CA PRO A 70 -4.52 -5.13 -14.94
C PRO A 70 -3.04 -5.17 -15.31
N GLN A 71 -2.66 -4.54 -16.42
CA GLN A 71 -1.26 -4.34 -16.80
C GLN A 71 -0.57 -3.25 -15.97
N LEU A 72 -1.34 -2.32 -15.42
CA LEU A 72 -0.89 -1.29 -14.48
C LEU A 72 -1.73 -1.38 -13.20
N LEU A 73 -1.08 -1.73 -12.09
CA LEU A 73 -1.68 -1.79 -10.77
C LEU A 73 -1.12 -0.65 -9.92
N ILE A 74 -1.99 0.23 -9.41
CA ILE A 74 -1.61 1.34 -8.53
C ILE A 74 -2.23 1.10 -7.17
N LEU A 75 -1.41 1.02 -6.14
CA LEU A 75 -1.81 0.78 -4.76
C LEU A 75 -1.32 1.91 -3.86
N ASP A 76 -2.26 2.56 -3.19
CA ASP A 76 -1.99 3.61 -2.24
C ASP A 76 -2.02 3.04 -0.83
N GLU A 77 -0.87 3.09 -0.13
CA GLU A 77 -0.67 2.56 1.22
C GLU A 77 -1.23 1.13 1.45
N PRO A 78 -0.88 0.14 0.60
CA PRO A 78 -1.54 -1.17 0.64
C PRO A 78 -1.25 -1.98 1.90
N PHE A 79 -0.21 -1.65 2.65
CA PHE A 79 0.20 -2.36 3.86
C PHE A 79 -0.50 -1.87 5.13
N ASN A 80 -1.17 -0.71 5.06
CA ASN A 80 -1.87 -0.13 6.20
C ASN A 80 -3.01 -1.04 6.67
N PHE A 81 -3.25 -1.05 7.98
CA PHE A 81 -4.29 -1.85 8.65
C PHE A 81 -4.12 -3.38 8.56
N LEU A 82 -3.09 -3.87 7.88
CA LEU A 82 -2.79 -5.30 7.80
C LEU A 82 -1.90 -5.73 8.98
N ASP A 83 -2.18 -6.91 9.50
CA ASP A 83 -1.29 -7.57 10.45
C ASP A 83 0.03 -8.02 9.76
N PRO A 84 1.13 -8.24 10.52
CA PRO A 84 2.43 -8.59 9.94
C PRO A 84 2.40 -9.83 9.02
N SER A 85 1.55 -10.82 9.32
CA SER A 85 1.41 -12.01 8.48
C SER A 85 0.77 -11.66 7.15
N SER A 86 -0.32 -10.89 7.17
CA SER A 86 -0.99 -10.39 5.96
C SER A 86 -0.08 -9.47 5.12
N GLN A 87 0.75 -8.63 5.78
CA GLN A 87 1.75 -7.81 5.08
C GLN A 87 2.77 -8.67 4.33
N SER A 88 3.29 -9.73 4.97
CA SER A 88 4.23 -10.66 4.33
C SER A 88 3.59 -11.38 3.13
N ILE A 89 2.34 -11.82 3.27
CA ILE A 89 1.64 -12.52 2.19
C ILE A 89 1.40 -11.60 0.99
N ILE A 90 0.94 -10.36 1.22
CA ILE A 90 0.68 -9.44 0.10
C ILE A 90 1.96 -9.04 -0.63
N LYS A 91 3.10 -8.89 0.05
CA LYS A 91 4.40 -8.66 -0.58
C LYS A 91 4.71 -9.77 -1.59
N GLN A 92 4.58 -11.04 -1.19
CA GLN A 92 4.78 -12.19 -2.06
C GLN A 92 3.78 -12.22 -3.24
N LEU A 93 2.51 -11.89 -2.99
CA LEU A 93 1.48 -11.84 -4.02
C LEU A 93 1.78 -10.76 -5.08
N LEU A 94 2.26 -9.60 -4.68
CA LEU A 94 2.59 -8.50 -5.61
C LEU A 94 3.81 -8.83 -6.46
N GLN A 95 4.86 -9.42 -5.88
CA GLN A 95 6.03 -9.90 -6.62
C GLN A 95 5.64 -10.96 -7.64
N LYS A 96 4.92 -11.98 -7.19
CA LYS A 96 4.42 -13.06 -8.06
C LYS A 96 3.51 -12.51 -9.18
N TYR A 97 2.65 -11.56 -8.87
CA TYR A 97 1.78 -10.92 -9.85
C TYR A 97 2.58 -10.20 -10.95
N ASN A 98 3.61 -9.45 -10.59
CA ASN A 98 4.50 -8.81 -11.55
C ASN A 98 5.21 -9.85 -12.44
N GLU A 99 5.74 -10.91 -11.85
CA GLU A 99 6.46 -11.98 -12.58
C GLU A 99 5.54 -12.75 -13.54
N GLU A 100 4.35 -13.14 -13.11
CA GLU A 100 3.42 -13.98 -13.90
C GLU A 100 2.69 -13.19 -14.99
N HIS A 101 2.39 -11.93 -14.75
CA HIS A 101 1.59 -11.12 -15.69
C HIS A 101 2.39 -10.05 -16.44
N GLY A 102 3.66 -9.83 -16.08
CA GLY A 102 4.47 -8.73 -16.62
C GLY A 102 3.86 -7.35 -16.34
N ALA A 103 3.04 -7.25 -15.30
CA ALA A 103 2.32 -6.03 -14.95
C ALA A 103 3.23 -5.02 -14.25
N THR A 104 3.06 -3.74 -14.54
CA THR A 104 3.68 -2.69 -13.74
C THR A 104 2.90 -2.48 -12.45
N VAL A 105 3.59 -2.54 -11.31
CA VAL A 105 3.01 -2.29 -9.99
C VAL A 105 3.61 -1.02 -9.40
N ILE A 106 2.77 -0.04 -9.08
CA ILE A 106 3.17 1.20 -8.40
C ILE A 106 2.57 1.16 -7.00
N ILE A 107 3.42 1.37 -5.99
CA ILE A 107 3.02 1.36 -4.58
C ILE A 107 3.44 2.68 -3.96
N SER A 108 2.50 3.41 -3.34
CA SER A 108 2.85 4.47 -2.39
C SER A 108 3.01 3.88 -0.99
N SER A 109 3.99 4.34 -0.23
CA SER A 109 4.14 4.00 1.18
C SER A 109 4.97 5.05 1.91
N HIS A 110 4.59 5.35 3.15
CA HIS A 110 5.41 6.14 4.07
C HIS A 110 6.31 5.25 4.95
N ASN A 111 6.22 3.93 4.82
CA ASN A 111 7.05 2.97 5.54
C ASN A 111 8.14 2.42 4.62
N LEU A 112 9.38 2.84 4.90
CA LEU A 112 10.56 2.48 4.11
C LEU A 112 10.78 0.96 4.02
N ASN A 113 10.64 0.23 5.14
CA ASN A 113 10.89 -1.20 5.19
C ASN A 113 9.97 -1.98 4.23
N HIS A 114 8.69 -1.57 4.10
CA HIS A 114 7.80 -2.22 3.16
C HIS A 114 8.21 -1.97 1.71
N THR A 115 8.69 -0.76 1.41
CA THR A 115 9.08 -0.35 0.06
C THR A 115 10.35 -1.07 -0.39
N VAL A 116 11.38 -1.09 0.48
CA VAL A 116 12.67 -1.73 0.19
C VAL A 116 12.53 -3.24 -0.03
N ASP A 117 11.66 -3.90 0.73
CA ASP A 117 11.46 -5.35 0.62
C ASP A 117 10.79 -5.80 -0.70
N VAL A 118 10.02 -4.91 -1.35
CA VAL A 118 9.15 -5.31 -2.48
C VAL A 118 9.53 -4.65 -3.78
N CYS A 119 10.03 -3.40 -3.73
CA CYS A 119 10.18 -2.57 -4.92
C CYS A 119 11.63 -2.62 -5.44
N PRO A 120 11.86 -3.04 -6.70
CA PRO A 120 13.19 -3.01 -7.32
C PRO A 120 13.63 -1.58 -7.71
N ARG A 121 12.72 -0.62 -7.68
CA ARG A 121 12.98 0.81 -7.93
C ARG A 121 12.14 1.65 -6.99
N ILE A 122 12.75 2.65 -6.37
CA ILE A 122 12.13 3.50 -5.37
C ILE A 122 12.31 4.96 -5.78
N ALA A 123 11.18 5.69 -5.86
CA ALA A 123 11.18 7.12 -6.08
C ALA A 123 10.78 7.85 -4.79
N LEU A 124 11.63 8.74 -4.29
CA LEU A 124 11.33 9.57 -3.13
C LEU A 124 10.65 10.86 -3.59
N LEU A 125 9.42 11.06 -3.12
CA LEU A 125 8.58 12.19 -3.47
C LEU A 125 8.47 13.16 -2.29
N GLU A 126 8.86 14.41 -2.49
CA GLU A 126 8.73 15.46 -1.48
C GLU A 126 8.16 16.73 -2.11
N HIS A 127 7.15 17.34 -1.49
CA HIS A 127 6.47 18.54 -1.97
C HIS A 127 6.06 18.49 -3.46
N GLY A 128 5.66 17.29 -3.94
CA GLY A 128 5.23 17.09 -5.33
C GLY A 128 6.38 16.93 -6.35
N VAL A 129 7.62 16.85 -5.88
CA VAL A 129 8.82 16.67 -6.73
C VAL A 129 9.51 15.35 -6.39
N ILE A 130 9.93 14.61 -7.41
CA ILE A 130 10.78 13.43 -7.23
C ILE A 130 12.21 13.94 -6.97
N ILE A 131 12.67 13.75 -5.74
CA ILE A 131 14.00 14.21 -5.30
C ILE A 131 15.06 13.11 -5.36
N ARG A 132 14.65 11.85 -5.40
CA ARG A 132 15.51 10.69 -5.61
C ARG A 132 14.78 9.65 -6.45
N ASP A 133 15.53 8.90 -7.24
CA ASP A 133 15.09 7.75 -8.01
C ASP A 133 16.20 6.71 -7.96
N ILE A 134 15.97 5.62 -7.24
CA ILE A 134 17.00 4.68 -6.79
C ILE A 134 16.63 3.28 -7.26
N GLU A 135 17.59 2.59 -7.89
CA GLU A 135 17.50 1.14 -8.13
C GLU A 135 17.79 0.40 -6.82
N ASN A 136 16.93 -0.55 -6.49
CA ASN A 136 16.97 -1.28 -5.23
C ASN A 136 17.30 -2.77 -5.47
N GLU A 137 18.52 -3.05 -5.86
CA GLU A 137 19.01 -4.42 -5.97
C GLU A 137 19.47 -4.94 -4.60
N ASN A 138 18.91 -6.06 -4.17
CA ASN A 138 19.24 -6.70 -2.87
C ASN A 138 19.12 -5.74 -1.67
N ASN A 139 18.08 -4.93 -1.63
CA ASN A 139 17.81 -3.92 -0.59
C ASN A 139 18.91 -2.83 -0.48
N SER A 140 19.63 -2.55 -1.57
CA SER A 140 20.72 -1.56 -1.58
C SER A 140 20.25 -0.14 -1.26
N ALA A 141 19.00 0.18 -1.56
CA ALA A 141 18.41 1.50 -1.32
C ALA A 141 18.16 1.82 0.16
N GLU A 142 18.12 0.81 1.05
CA GLU A 142 17.79 1.00 2.47
C GLU A 142 18.71 2.02 3.15
N LYS A 143 20.01 1.82 3.03
CA LYS A 143 21.01 2.70 3.67
C LYS A 143 21.00 4.13 3.13
N GLU A 144 20.78 4.29 1.82
CA GLU A 144 20.71 5.60 1.18
C GLU A 144 19.48 6.38 1.65
N LEU A 145 18.33 5.70 1.74
CA LEU A 145 17.11 6.30 2.20
C LEU A 145 17.11 6.59 3.70
N GLU A 146 17.66 5.69 4.53
CA GLU A 146 17.86 5.95 5.97
C GLU A 146 18.76 7.16 6.21
N ALA A 147 19.86 7.26 5.47
CA ALA A 147 20.75 8.42 5.58
C ALA A 147 20.04 9.74 5.22
N TYR A 148 19.22 9.72 4.17
CA TYR A 148 18.42 10.88 3.76
C TYR A 148 17.43 11.31 4.87
N PHE A 149 16.69 10.36 5.44
CA PHE A 149 15.73 10.67 6.49
C PHE A 149 16.36 11.13 7.79
N ASN A 150 17.55 10.61 8.14
CA ASN A 150 18.28 11.04 9.34
C ASN A 150 18.78 12.48 9.20
N VAL A 151 19.35 12.86 8.05
CA VAL A 151 19.82 14.23 7.79
C VAL A 151 18.64 15.22 7.80
N SER A 152 17.51 14.88 7.16
CA SER A 152 16.35 15.75 7.11
C SER A 152 15.64 15.94 8.47
N VAL A 153 15.84 15.03 9.41
CA VAL A 153 15.35 15.20 10.80
C VAL A 153 16.26 16.16 11.58
N GLU A 154 17.59 16.05 11.41
CA GLU A 154 18.55 16.96 12.07
C GLU A 154 18.37 18.41 11.60
N GLU A 155 18.22 18.65 10.28
CA GLU A 155 17.98 19.99 9.74
C GLU A 155 16.67 20.62 10.22
N LYS A 156 15.60 19.83 10.41
CA LYS A 156 14.31 20.32 10.95
C LYS A 156 14.41 20.69 12.43
N VAL A 157 15.17 19.95 13.23
CA VAL A 157 15.37 20.23 14.66
C VAL A 157 16.20 21.50 14.85
N GLU A 158 17.21 21.76 14.00
CA GLU A 158 17.99 22.99 14.05
C GLU A 158 17.17 24.22 13.70
N THR A 159 16.29 24.14 12.69
CA THR A 159 15.44 25.27 12.28
C THR A 159 14.31 25.60 13.30
N GLU A 160 13.82 24.62 14.06
CA GLU A 160 12.84 24.85 15.13
C GLU A 160 13.48 25.49 16.36
N ASN A 161 14.74 25.18 16.67
CA ASN A 161 15.46 25.79 17.80
C ASN A 161 15.90 27.26 17.55
N ASP A 162 16.15 27.64 16.30
CA ASP A 162 16.51 29.01 15.93
C ASP A 162 15.32 30.00 15.97
N THR A 163 14.09 29.51 15.98
CA THR A 163 12.86 30.36 16.02
C THR A 163 12.41 30.71 17.42
N ASP A 164 12.91 30.04 18.46
CA ASP A 164 12.51 30.30 19.86
C ASP A 164 13.40 31.29 20.62
N GLU A 165 14.48 31.81 20.03
CA GLU A 165 15.41 32.76 20.71
C GLU A 165 15.14 34.25 20.45
N GLU A 166 14.14 34.66 19.65
CA GLU A 166 13.82 36.06 19.44
C GLU A 166 12.50 36.48 20.14
N THR A 167 12.50 36.60 21.46
CA THR A 167 11.55 37.46 22.17
C THR A 167 12.26 38.72 22.64
N PRO A 168 11.92 39.92 22.14
CA PRO A 168 12.46 41.17 22.68
C PRO A 168 11.86 41.42 24.06
N GLU A 169 12.73 41.64 25.04
CA GLU A 169 12.36 42.26 26.33
C GLU A 169 11.76 43.65 26.10
N GLU A 170 10.48 43.86 26.36
CA GLU A 170 9.86 45.17 26.47
C GLU A 170 10.34 45.82 27.80
N GLU A 171 11.22 46.80 27.65
CA GLU A 171 11.61 47.74 28.67
C GLU A 171 10.42 48.57 29.14
N GLN A 172 10.03 48.43 30.40
CA GLN A 172 9.12 49.33 31.07
C GLN A 172 9.88 50.52 31.59
N ALA A 173 9.56 51.70 31.08
CA ALA A 173 9.79 53.01 31.71
C ALA A 173 8.49 53.76 31.90
#